data_784c7d46f7fdc98fddc7f6f1928a75a4
#
_entry.id   784c7d46f7fdc98fddc7f6f1928a75a4
#
_cell.length_a   1.000
_cell.length_b   1.000
_cell.length_c   1.000
_cell.angle_alpha   90.00
_cell.angle_beta   90.00
_cell.angle_gamma   90.00
#
_symmetry.space_group_name_H-M   'P 1'
#
loop_
_entity.id
_entity.type
_entity.pdbx_description
1 polymer ?
#
loop_
_entity_poly.entity_id
_entity_poly.type
_entity_poly.pdbx_seq_one_letter_code
_entity_poly.pdbx_strand_id
1 'polypeptide(L)'
;MNPNLQFQDRADLSDLTAFLTRAKKLDPEGAVKLKSFDQVLGVYVSPIFTGSLLGDGPTVLGLRTMKLAEASDLDATFALSAILERIANLGLAELSLSMPPSQVRTPWSGITPPRDGWLEVATLGQSQISTWAKDGISEVAAALPEAVGASIASKVRLQIWGKTVDEELGLQGAAAFAMSGLGFMNPGETVRVFESANWLRLSTDHGHVLSKRSARG
;
A
#
# COMPACT_ATOMS: atom_id res chain seq x y z
N MET A 1 14.57 -25.07 1.02
CA MET A 1 13.14 -25.06 1.42
C MET A 1 12.60 -23.68 1.15
N ASN A 2 11.40 -23.56 0.59
CA ASN A 2 10.75 -22.25 0.51
C ASN A 2 10.37 -21.83 1.94
N PRO A 3 10.56 -20.56 2.33
CA PRO A 3 10.15 -20.09 3.64
C PRO A 3 8.62 -20.19 3.80
N ASN A 4 8.17 -20.53 4.99
CA ASN A 4 6.77 -20.58 5.35
C ASN A 4 6.47 -19.49 6.38
N LEU A 5 5.28 -18.92 6.31
CA LEU A 5 4.76 -18.02 7.32
C LEU A 5 3.67 -18.73 8.11
N GLN A 6 3.84 -18.84 9.43
CA GLN A 6 2.86 -19.45 10.32
C GLN A 6 1.96 -18.35 10.91
N PHE A 7 0.69 -18.34 10.53
CA PHE A 7 -0.30 -17.41 11.07
C PHE A 7 -0.88 -17.90 12.39
N GLN A 8 -1.37 -16.98 13.22
CA GLN A 8 -1.96 -17.34 14.52
C GLN A 8 -3.33 -17.97 14.36
N ASP A 9 -4.12 -17.43 13.44
CA ASP A 9 -5.49 -17.93 13.22
C ASP A 9 -5.96 -17.67 11.78
N ARG A 10 -7.19 -18.07 11.50
CA ARG A 10 -7.80 -17.91 10.17
C ARG A 10 -8.23 -16.47 9.87
N ALA A 11 -8.46 -15.66 10.91
CA ALA A 11 -8.83 -14.26 10.73
C ALA A 11 -7.66 -13.46 10.14
N ASP A 12 -6.41 -13.74 10.56
CA ASP A 12 -5.21 -13.13 9.99
C ASP A 12 -5.06 -13.43 8.49
N LEU A 13 -5.28 -14.71 8.08
CA LEU A 13 -5.26 -15.09 6.66
C LEU A 13 -6.39 -14.44 5.86
N SER A 14 -7.57 -14.30 6.45
CA SER A 14 -8.70 -13.62 5.83
C SER A 14 -8.43 -12.13 5.65
N ASP A 15 -7.83 -11.48 6.65
CA ASP A 15 -7.42 -10.08 6.59
C ASP A 15 -6.35 -9.85 5.52
N LEU A 16 -5.32 -10.71 5.47
CA LEU A 16 -4.32 -10.70 4.40
C LEU A 16 -4.96 -10.82 3.02
N THR A 17 -5.87 -11.77 2.85
CA THR A 17 -6.59 -11.99 1.59
C THR A 17 -7.38 -10.76 1.17
N ALA A 18 -8.11 -10.15 2.11
CA ALA A 18 -8.89 -8.95 1.84
C ALA A 18 -8.01 -7.78 1.42
N PHE A 19 -6.89 -7.56 2.12
CA PHE A 19 -5.92 -6.53 1.79
C PHE A 19 -5.31 -6.73 0.40
N LEU A 20 -4.78 -7.92 0.11
CA LEU A 20 -4.16 -8.23 -1.19
C LEU A 20 -5.17 -8.20 -2.35
N THR A 21 -6.42 -8.60 -2.11
CA THR A 21 -7.49 -8.50 -3.11
C THR A 21 -7.81 -7.05 -3.47
N ARG A 22 -7.85 -6.15 -2.48
CA ARG A 22 -8.01 -4.71 -2.73
C ARG A 22 -6.80 -4.14 -3.48
N ALA A 23 -5.57 -4.50 -3.06
CA ALA A 23 -4.36 -4.08 -3.75
C ALA A 23 -4.36 -4.53 -5.22
N LYS A 24 -4.77 -5.77 -5.51
CA LYS A 24 -4.87 -6.31 -6.89
C LYS A 24 -5.93 -5.59 -7.73
N LYS A 25 -7.01 -5.06 -7.11
CA LYS A 25 -7.99 -4.24 -7.84
C LYS A 25 -7.41 -2.89 -8.27
N LEU A 26 -6.49 -2.33 -7.47
CA LEU A 26 -5.82 -1.07 -7.79
C LEU A 26 -4.70 -1.25 -8.82
N ASP A 27 -3.98 -2.36 -8.72
CA ASP A 27 -2.90 -2.75 -9.64
C ASP A 27 -2.98 -4.26 -9.91
N PRO A 28 -3.63 -4.69 -11.03
CA PRO A 28 -3.82 -6.11 -11.36
C PRO A 28 -2.52 -6.90 -11.52
N GLU A 29 -1.45 -6.25 -12.01
CA GLU A 29 -0.12 -6.83 -12.21
C GLU A 29 0.84 -6.50 -11.06
N GLY A 30 0.30 -5.96 -9.98
CA GLY A 30 1.06 -5.48 -8.83
C GLY A 30 1.79 -6.59 -8.07
N ALA A 31 2.71 -6.14 -7.23
CA ALA A 31 3.49 -6.99 -6.35
C ALA A 31 3.21 -6.70 -4.88
N VAL A 32 3.53 -7.66 -4.03
CA VAL A 32 3.53 -7.54 -2.57
C VAL A 32 4.92 -7.84 -2.04
N LYS A 33 5.45 -6.97 -1.19
CA LYS A 33 6.65 -7.23 -0.40
C LYS A 33 6.24 -7.70 0.98
N LEU A 34 6.71 -8.87 1.35
CA LEU A 34 6.55 -9.47 2.67
C LEU A 34 7.87 -9.32 3.42
N LYS A 35 7.84 -8.63 4.54
CA LYS A 35 9.02 -8.43 5.38
C LYS A 35 8.67 -8.70 6.83
N SER A 36 9.29 -9.72 7.38
CA SER A 36 9.10 -10.08 8.78
C SER A 36 10.21 -9.50 9.68
N PHE A 37 9.84 -9.26 10.90
CA PHE A 37 10.70 -8.85 12.01
C PHE A 37 10.25 -9.66 13.21
N ASP A 38 10.97 -10.75 13.49
CA ASP A 38 10.58 -11.70 14.50
C ASP A 38 9.13 -12.22 14.22
N GLN A 39 8.19 -12.04 15.11
CA GLN A 39 6.79 -12.44 14.97
C GLN A 39 5.88 -11.35 14.33
N VAL A 40 6.45 -10.31 13.74
CA VAL A 40 5.67 -9.26 13.07
C VAL A 40 5.93 -9.32 11.58
N LEU A 41 4.87 -9.52 10.80
CA LEU A 41 4.90 -9.46 9.34
C LEU A 41 4.43 -8.08 8.87
N GLY A 42 5.29 -7.36 8.16
CA GLY A 42 4.91 -6.19 7.36
C GLY A 42 4.58 -6.62 5.93
N VAL A 43 3.38 -6.29 5.49
CA VAL A 43 2.86 -6.56 4.14
C VAL A 43 2.77 -5.22 3.40
N TYR A 44 3.63 -5.03 2.40
CA TYR A 44 3.72 -3.78 1.65
C TYR A 44 3.20 -3.95 0.23
N VAL A 45 2.45 -3.00 -0.25
CA VAL A 45 2.02 -2.86 -1.65
C VAL A 45 2.23 -1.44 -2.12
N SER A 46 2.37 -1.20 -3.42
CA SER A 46 2.47 0.16 -3.96
C SER A 46 1.42 0.35 -5.06
N PRO A 47 0.24 0.89 -4.73
CA PRO A 47 -0.84 1.08 -5.70
C PRO A 47 -0.54 2.17 -6.73
N ILE A 48 0.38 3.08 -6.42
CA ILE A 48 0.86 4.13 -7.33
C ILE A 48 2.36 4.29 -7.15
N PHE A 49 3.07 4.09 -8.25
CA PHE A 49 4.52 4.26 -8.32
C PHE A 49 4.95 4.78 -9.69
N THR A 50 5.92 5.67 -9.73
CA THR A 50 6.41 6.32 -10.96
C THR A 50 7.13 5.40 -11.93
N GLY A 51 7.41 4.16 -11.56
CA GLY A 51 8.25 3.23 -12.32
C GLY A 51 9.76 3.49 -12.18
N SER A 52 10.16 4.61 -11.56
CA SER A 52 11.57 4.99 -11.33
C SER A 52 11.77 5.50 -9.91
N LEU A 53 12.89 5.14 -9.29
CA LEU A 53 13.31 5.68 -7.99
C LEU A 53 13.78 7.13 -8.07
N LEU A 54 14.15 7.58 -9.27
CA LEU A 54 14.63 8.94 -9.56
C LEU A 54 13.54 9.84 -10.16
N GLY A 55 12.32 9.33 -10.30
CA GLY A 55 11.19 10.10 -10.85
C GLY A 55 10.59 11.04 -9.82
N ASP A 56 10.13 12.21 -10.28
CA ASP A 56 9.50 13.25 -9.45
C ASP A 56 8.03 12.96 -9.10
N GLY A 57 7.51 11.79 -9.43
CA GLY A 57 6.11 11.43 -9.17
C GLY A 57 5.87 10.84 -7.78
N PRO A 58 4.59 10.63 -7.44
CA PRO A 58 4.21 10.14 -6.12
C PRO A 58 4.80 8.77 -5.83
N THR A 59 5.28 8.60 -4.60
CA THR A 59 5.70 7.32 -4.04
C THR A 59 4.84 7.02 -2.83
N VAL A 60 3.98 6.03 -2.97
CA VAL A 60 3.02 5.64 -1.95
C VAL A 60 3.06 4.15 -1.70
N LEU A 61 3.19 3.76 -0.45
CA LEU A 61 3.17 2.38 0.00
C LEU A 61 1.98 2.17 0.95
N GLY A 62 1.15 1.17 0.68
CA GLY A 62 0.21 0.62 1.64
C GLY A 62 0.92 -0.40 2.53
N LEU A 63 0.73 -0.33 3.83
CA LEU A 63 1.31 -1.24 4.81
C LEU A 63 0.22 -1.81 5.71
N ARG A 64 0.16 -3.13 5.78
CA ARG A 64 -0.59 -3.88 6.79
C ARG A 64 0.41 -4.64 7.65
N THR A 65 0.26 -4.60 8.96
CA THR A 65 1.05 -5.41 9.89
C THR A 65 0.20 -6.53 10.45
N MET A 66 0.81 -7.70 10.61
CA MET A 66 0.16 -8.90 11.13
C MET A 66 1.08 -9.59 12.11
N LYS A 67 0.50 -10.31 13.08
CA LYS A 67 1.27 -11.12 14.01
C LYS A 67 1.40 -12.54 13.48
N LEU A 68 2.61 -13.08 13.51
CA LEU A 68 2.88 -14.47 13.20
C LEU A 68 2.89 -15.32 14.47
N ALA A 69 2.54 -16.60 14.35
CA ALA A 69 2.64 -17.57 15.43
C ALA A 69 4.11 -17.91 15.73
N GLU A 70 4.95 -17.88 14.72
CA GLU A 70 6.39 -18.19 14.80
C GLU A 70 7.23 -17.03 14.25
N ALA A 71 8.46 -16.90 14.75
CA ALA A 71 9.42 -15.92 14.26
C ALA A 71 9.82 -16.24 12.80
N SER A 72 10.02 -15.20 12.01
CA SER A 72 10.43 -15.30 10.62
C SER A 72 11.41 -14.17 10.27
N ASP A 73 12.30 -14.42 9.32
CA ASP A 73 13.27 -13.45 8.76
C ASP A 73 13.03 -13.19 7.27
N LEU A 74 11.81 -13.44 6.79
CA LEU A 74 11.43 -13.25 5.39
C LEU A 74 11.59 -11.78 4.95
N ASP A 75 12.32 -11.55 3.87
CA ASP A 75 12.33 -10.26 3.13
C ASP A 75 12.30 -10.59 1.63
N ALA A 76 11.09 -10.65 1.07
CA ALA A 76 10.88 -11.09 -0.31
C ALA A 76 9.68 -10.40 -0.95
N THR A 77 9.72 -10.29 -2.29
CA THR A 77 8.67 -9.66 -3.08
C THR A 77 8.12 -10.67 -4.08
N PHE A 78 6.79 -10.75 -4.15
CA PHE A 78 6.06 -11.70 -4.99
C PHE A 78 4.98 -10.99 -5.80
N ALA A 79 4.52 -11.61 -6.90
CA ALA A 79 3.32 -11.16 -7.57
C ALA A 79 2.11 -11.31 -6.64
N LEU A 80 1.21 -10.32 -6.62
CA LEU A 80 -0.02 -10.38 -5.82
C LEU A 80 -0.85 -11.63 -6.12
N SER A 81 -0.95 -11.98 -7.42
CA SER A 81 -1.67 -13.17 -7.87
C SER A 81 -1.10 -14.46 -7.29
N ALA A 82 0.23 -14.58 -7.20
CA ALA A 82 0.88 -15.79 -6.70
C ALA A 82 0.64 -16.03 -5.21
N ILE A 83 0.61 -14.98 -4.40
CA ILE A 83 0.27 -15.11 -2.96
C ILE A 83 -1.21 -15.42 -2.78
N LEU A 84 -2.10 -14.71 -3.51
CA LEU A 84 -3.56 -14.96 -3.43
C LEU A 84 -3.92 -16.39 -3.86
N GLU A 85 -3.28 -16.91 -4.91
CA GLU A 85 -3.48 -18.29 -5.35
C GLU A 85 -3.07 -19.30 -4.27
N ARG A 86 -1.94 -19.06 -3.60
CA ARG A 86 -1.50 -19.95 -2.51
C ARG A 86 -2.45 -19.92 -1.32
N ILE A 87 -2.94 -18.74 -0.94
CA ILE A 87 -3.93 -18.63 0.14
C ILE A 87 -5.24 -19.35 -0.25
N ALA A 88 -5.68 -19.21 -1.51
CA ALA A 88 -6.89 -19.86 -2.00
C ALA A 88 -6.81 -21.39 -2.01
N ASN A 89 -5.60 -21.94 -2.13
CA ASN A 89 -5.33 -23.38 -2.12
C ASN A 89 -5.07 -23.95 -0.73
N LEU A 90 -5.07 -23.12 0.34
CA LEU A 90 -4.92 -23.61 1.71
C LEU A 90 -6.16 -24.37 2.17
N GLY A 91 -5.94 -25.49 2.81
CA GLY A 91 -7.00 -26.22 3.54
C GLY A 91 -7.62 -25.38 4.66
N LEU A 92 -8.88 -25.71 5.04
CA LEU A 92 -9.61 -24.93 6.04
C LEU A 92 -8.91 -24.86 7.41
N ALA A 93 -8.16 -25.88 7.78
CA ALA A 93 -7.39 -25.94 9.04
C ALA A 93 -5.93 -25.49 8.90
N GLU A 94 -5.48 -25.15 7.68
CA GLU A 94 -4.08 -24.85 7.43
C GLU A 94 -3.81 -23.36 7.69
N LEU A 95 -2.82 -23.09 8.54
CA LEU A 95 -2.36 -21.75 8.91
C LEU A 95 -0.93 -21.46 8.46
N SER A 96 -0.31 -22.41 7.75
CA SER A 96 1.05 -22.29 7.22
C SER A 96 1.02 -21.92 5.73
N LEU A 97 1.42 -20.71 5.43
CA LEU A 97 1.47 -20.21 4.05
C LEU A 97 2.89 -20.40 3.49
N SER A 98 3.04 -21.31 2.56
CA SER A 98 4.32 -21.49 1.85
C SER A 98 4.52 -20.42 0.77
N MET A 99 5.73 -19.86 0.68
CA MET A 99 6.02 -18.81 -0.29
C MET A 99 6.13 -19.36 -1.71
N PRO A 100 5.75 -18.55 -2.74
CA PRO A 100 5.98 -18.91 -4.14
C PRO A 100 7.47 -19.13 -4.41
N PRO A 101 7.83 -20.05 -5.35
CA PRO A 101 9.23 -20.32 -5.67
C PRO A 101 9.92 -19.15 -6.38
N SER A 102 9.14 -18.30 -7.07
CA SER A 102 9.67 -17.20 -7.86
C SER A 102 9.36 -15.85 -7.21
N GLN A 103 10.41 -15.12 -6.89
CA GLN A 103 10.32 -13.72 -6.48
C GLN A 103 10.27 -12.80 -7.70
N VAL A 104 9.64 -11.64 -7.54
CA VAL A 104 9.64 -10.57 -8.52
C VAL A 104 10.50 -9.40 -8.03
N ARG A 105 11.00 -8.59 -8.96
CA ARG A 105 11.75 -7.37 -8.64
C ARG A 105 10.95 -6.17 -9.09
N THR A 106 10.63 -5.29 -8.15
CA THR A 106 9.98 -4.00 -8.42
C THR A 106 10.84 -2.88 -7.85
N PRO A 107 10.99 -1.73 -8.54
CA PRO A 107 11.83 -0.66 -8.02
C PRO A 107 11.41 -0.18 -6.64
N TRP A 108 10.10 -0.11 -6.36
CA TRP A 108 9.58 0.35 -5.07
C TRP A 108 9.88 -0.61 -3.90
N SER A 109 10.10 -1.90 -4.17
CA SER A 109 10.40 -2.86 -3.10
C SER A 109 11.75 -2.61 -2.41
N GLY A 110 12.64 -1.82 -3.02
CA GLY A 110 13.87 -1.33 -2.42
C GLY A 110 13.70 -0.09 -1.54
N ILE A 111 12.52 0.54 -1.56
CA ILE A 111 12.24 1.72 -0.75
C ILE A 111 12.04 1.29 0.71
N THR A 112 12.78 1.92 1.62
CA THR A 112 12.69 1.65 3.04
C THR A 112 12.28 2.93 3.77
N PRO A 113 10.97 3.10 4.11
CA PRO A 113 10.52 4.19 4.96
C PRO A 113 11.17 4.10 6.35
N PRO A 114 11.26 5.21 7.09
CA PRO A 114 11.72 5.21 8.48
C PRO A 114 10.93 4.20 9.33
N ARG A 115 11.60 3.51 10.23
CA ARG A 115 10.98 2.56 11.17
C ARG A 115 10.53 3.24 12.46
N ASP A 116 11.21 4.30 12.84
CA ASP A 116 11.03 5.05 14.08
C ASP A 116 11.09 6.55 13.83
N GLY A 117 11.08 7.35 14.90
CA GLY A 117 11.14 8.81 14.79
C GLY A 117 9.86 9.43 14.23
N TRP A 118 8.74 8.74 14.29
CA TRP A 118 7.44 9.22 13.82
C TRP A 118 6.81 10.15 14.86
N LEU A 119 6.57 11.41 14.48
CA LEU A 119 5.86 12.41 15.29
C LEU A 119 4.47 12.62 14.72
N GLU A 120 3.45 12.62 15.57
CA GLU A 120 2.09 12.96 15.15
C GLU A 120 2.01 14.47 14.89
N VAL A 121 1.57 14.83 13.69
CA VAL A 121 1.53 16.22 13.20
C VAL A 121 0.14 16.70 12.87
N ALA A 122 -0.81 15.78 12.59
CA ALA A 122 -2.18 16.14 12.27
C ALA A 122 -3.14 14.95 12.46
N THR A 123 -4.42 15.27 12.42
CA THR A 123 -5.53 14.31 12.33
C THR A 123 -6.47 14.77 11.22
N LEU A 124 -6.79 13.88 10.28
CA LEU A 124 -7.68 14.12 9.15
C LEU A 124 -8.98 13.34 9.30
N GLY A 125 -10.08 13.93 8.91
CA GLY A 125 -11.36 13.22 8.85
C GLY A 125 -11.41 12.24 7.67
N GLN A 126 -12.00 11.07 7.86
CA GLN A 126 -12.21 10.08 6.79
C GLN A 126 -12.96 10.70 5.59
N SER A 127 -13.96 11.55 5.84
CA SER A 127 -14.73 12.23 4.77
C SER A 127 -13.86 13.11 3.89
N GLN A 128 -12.90 13.84 4.46
CA GLN A 128 -11.97 14.70 3.73
C GLN A 128 -11.07 13.88 2.80
N ILE A 129 -10.46 12.81 3.33
CA ILE A 129 -9.61 11.91 2.53
C ILE A 129 -10.43 11.21 1.43
N SER A 130 -11.67 10.80 1.73
CA SER A 130 -12.57 10.20 0.74
C SER A 130 -12.97 11.20 -0.36
N THR A 131 -13.12 12.47 -0.05
CA THR A 131 -13.38 13.52 -1.04
C THR A 131 -12.18 13.66 -1.98
N TRP A 132 -10.97 13.84 -1.46
CA TRP A 132 -9.76 13.91 -2.28
C TRP A 132 -9.57 12.68 -3.19
N ALA A 133 -9.86 11.47 -2.67
CA ALA A 133 -9.77 10.25 -3.46
C ALA A 133 -10.81 10.23 -4.61
N LYS A 134 -12.06 10.64 -4.34
CA LYS A 134 -13.14 10.70 -5.33
C LYS A 134 -12.86 11.75 -6.41
N ASP A 135 -12.40 12.94 -6.01
CA ASP A 135 -12.05 14.01 -6.93
C ASP A 135 -10.95 13.59 -7.89
N GLY A 136 -9.89 12.97 -7.36
CA GLY A 136 -8.81 12.44 -8.19
C GLY A 136 -9.27 11.33 -9.14
N ILE A 137 -10.16 10.41 -8.70
CA ILE A 137 -10.75 9.38 -9.57
C ILE A 137 -11.56 10.04 -10.70
N SER A 138 -12.38 11.03 -10.37
CA SER A 138 -13.19 11.77 -11.35
C SER A 138 -12.31 12.52 -12.34
N GLU A 139 -11.24 13.15 -11.87
CA GLU A 139 -10.28 13.85 -12.72
C GLU A 139 -9.55 12.89 -13.66
N VAL A 140 -9.11 11.72 -13.19
CA VAL A 140 -8.50 10.67 -14.02
C VAL A 140 -9.49 10.21 -15.09
N ALA A 141 -10.75 9.95 -14.71
CA ALA A 141 -11.78 9.51 -15.66
C ALA A 141 -12.05 10.58 -16.74
N ALA A 142 -12.09 11.85 -16.37
CA ALA A 142 -12.30 12.96 -17.31
C ALA A 142 -11.10 13.19 -18.25
N ALA A 143 -9.88 12.92 -17.78
CA ALA A 143 -8.64 13.15 -18.55
C ALA A 143 -8.25 11.99 -19.47
N LEU A 144 -8.87 10.81 -19.31
CA LEU A 144 -8.53 9.62 -20.11
C LEU A 144 -9.62 9.33 -21.14
N PRO A 145 -9.38 9.55 -22.46
CA PRO A 145 -10.28 9.09 -23.53
C PRO A 145 -10.37 7.56 -23.58
N GLU A 146 -11.46 7.01 -24.12
CA GLU A 146 -11.76 5.57 -24.16
C GLU A 146 -10.68 4.68 -24.82
N ALA A 147 -9.79 5.25 -25.65
CA ALA A 147 -8.80 4.51 -26.44
C ALA A 147 -7.36 5.01 -26.23
N VAL A 148 -6.94 5.27 -24.98
CA VAL A 148 -5.59 5.75 -24.68
C VAL A 148 -4.63 4.59 -24.41
N GLY A 149 -3.43 4.65 -25.02
CA GLY A 149 -2.36 3.67 -24.74
C GLY A 149 -1.91 3.70 -23.28
N ALA A 150 -1.54 2.54 -22.73
CA ALA A 150 -1.17 2.34 -21.34
C ALA A 150 -0.12 3.34 -20.81
N SER A 151 0.86 3.73 -21.64
CA SER A 151 1.91 4.69 -21.28
C SER A 151 1.35 6.10 -21.02
N ILE A 152 0.40 6.56 -21.85
CA ILE A 152 -0.23 7.88 -21.67
C ILE A 152 -1.14 7.85 -20.46
N ALA A 153 -1.95 6.79 -20.31
CA ALA A 153 -2.80 6.60 -19.13
C ALA A 153 -2.00 6.61 -17.82
N SER A 154 -0.84 5.96 -17.80
CA SER A 154 0.06 5.98 -16.65
C SER A 154 0.56 7.39 -16.33
N LYS A 155 1.01 8.14 -17.32
CA LYS A 155 1.48 9.53 -17.12
C LYS A 155 0.39 10.44 -16.58
N VAL A 156 -0.83 10.37 -17.13
CA VAL A 156 -1.98 11.16 -16.65
C VAL A 156 -2.29 10.82 -15.21
N ARG A 157 -2.35 9.53 -14.87
CA ARG A 157 -2.57 9.09 -13.48
C ARG A 157 -1.51 9.62 -12.53
N LEU A 158 -0.23 9.54 -12.90
CA LEU A 158 0.86 10.04 -12.06
C LEU A 158 0.79 11.55 -11.85
N GLN A 159 0.43 12.33 -12.88
CA GLN A 159 0.25 13.76 -12.76
C GLN A 159 -0.90 14.14 -11.82
N ILE A 160 -2.05 13.47 -11.95
CA ILE A 160 -3.23 13.75 -11.13
C ILE A 160 -2.98 13.34 -9.68
N TRP A 161 -2.50 12.12 -9.44
CA TRP A 161 -2.25 11.62 -8.11
C TRP A 161 -1.03 12.26 -7.42
N GLY A 162 -0.13 12.89 -8.20
CA GLY A 162 1.00 13.67 -7.68
C GLY A 162 0.63 15.07 -7.20
N LYS A 163 -0.59 15.57 -7.48
CA LYS A 163 -1.04 16.87 -6.99
C LYS A 163 -1.11 16.88 -5.47
N THR A 164 -0.64 17.97 -4.88
CA THR A 164 -0.78 18.21 -3.44
C THR A 164 -2.25 18.52 -3.13
N VAL A 165 -2.83 17.82 -2.17
CA VAL A 165 -4.20 17.98 -1.69
C VAL A 165 -4.27 18.65 -0.33
N ASP A 166 -3.14 18.70 0.39
CA ASP A 166 -2.95 19.42 1.63
C ASP A 166 -1.54 20.05 1.62
N GLU A 167 -1.48 21.37 1.47
CA GLU A 167 -0.22 22.12 1.33
C GLU A 167 0.58 22.18 2.63
N GLU A 168 -0.09 22.24 3.80
CA GLU A 168 0.58 22.31 5.10
C GLU A 168 1.34 21.01 5.38
N LEU A 169 0.73 19.89 5.06
CA LEU A 169 1.35 18.58 5.22
C LEU A 169 2.26 18.22 4.04
N GLY A 170 2.08 18.84 2.88
CA GLY A 170 2.69 18.40 1.64
C GLY A 170 2.16 17.01 1.21
N LEU A 171 0.87 16.75 1.48
CA LEU A 171 0.23 15.48 1.21
C LEU A 171 -0.26 15.41 -0.24
N GLN A 172 0.12 14.36 -0.97
CA GLN A 172 -0.31 14.13 -2.34
C GLN A 172 -1.60 13.32 -2.40
N GLY A 173 -2.41 13.53 -3.45
CA GLY A 173 -3.67 12.82 -3.69
C GLY A 173 -3.50 11.29 -3.77
N ALA A 174 -2.34 10.82 -4.17
CA ALA A 174 -1.98 9.40 -4.17
C ALA A 174 -2.14 8.73 -2.79
N ALA A 175 -1.86 9.45 -1.70
CA ALA A 175 -2.05 8.91 -0.36
C ALA A 175 -3.53 8.74 -0.01
N ALA A 176 -4.38 9.71 -0.40
CA ALA A 176 -5.83 9.61 -0.23
C ALA A 176 -6.43 8.45 -1.06
N PHE A 177 -5.97 8.30 -2.31
CA PHE A 177 -6.33 7.17 -3.16
C PHE A 177 -5.97 5.83 -2.52
N ALA A 178 -4.75 5.69 -1.99
CA ALA A 178 -4.31 4.46 -1.35
C ALA A 178 -5.09 4.16 -0.06
N MET A 179 -5.34 5.15 0.81
CA MET A 179 -6.15 4.98 2.03
C MET A 179 -7.55 4.45 1.70
N SER A 180 -8.20 5.06 0.71
CA SER A 180 -9.55 4.68 0.27
C SER A 180 -9.55 3.32 -0.43
N GLY A 181 -8.67 3.12 -1.42
CA GLY A 181 -8.65 1.92 -2.27
C GLY A 181 -8.22 0.65 -1.53
N LEU A 182 -7.32 0.77 -0.56
CA LEU A 182 -6.90 -0.37 0.28
C LEU A 182 -7.87 -0.66 1.43
N GLY A 183 -8.89 0.19 1.63
CA GLY A 183 -9.91 -0.01 2.66
C GLY A 183 -9.38 0.19 4.07
N PHE A 184 -8.52 1.18 4.26
CA PHE A 184 -7.93 1.51 5.56
C PHE A 184 -8.75 2.51 6.37
N MET A 185 -9.98 2.82 5.94
CA MET A 185 -10.84 3.77 6.63
C MET A 185 -12.27 3.24 6.74
N ASN A 186 -12.88 3.43 7.90
CA ASN A 186 -14.31 3.25 8.11
C ASN A 186 -15.04 4.62 8.15
N PRO A 187 -16.33 4.66 7.83
CA PRO A 187 -17.13 5.88 7.94
C PRO A 187 -17.04 6.50 9.34
N GLY A 188 -16.75 7.81 9.40
CA GLY A 188 -16.67 8.56 10.65
C GLY A 188 -15.34 8.41 11.42
N GLU A 189 -14.41 7.60 10.92
CA GLU A 189 -13.08 7.46 11.53
C GLU A 189 -12.21 8.70 11.32
N THR A 190 -11.26 8.88 12.23
CA THR A 190 -10.17 9.82 12.09
C THR A 190 -8.89 9.09 11.67
N VAL A 191 -8.11 9.73 10.81
CA VAL A 191 -6.82 9.24 10.34
C VAL A 191 -5.73 10.07 10.97
N ARG A 192 -4.87 9.44 11.77
CA ARG A 192 -3.72 10.10 12.39
C ARG A 192 -2.60 10.23 11.36
N VAL A 193 -2.01 11.41 11.28
CA VAL A 193 -0.91 11.70 10.36
C VAL A 193 0.38 11.88 11.15
N PHE A 194 1.38 11.13 10.80
CA PHE A 194 2.71 11.19 11.40
C PHE A 194 3.73 11.61 10.35
N GLU A 195 4.78 12.30 10.80
CA GLU A 195 5.92 12.70 9.99
C GLU A 195 7.19 12.06 10.51
N SER A 196 8.08 11.62 9.61
CA SER A 196 9.46 11.25 9.90
C SER A 196 10.32 11.50 8.66
N ALA A 197 11.37 12.30 8.80
CA ALA A 197 12.19 12.80 7.69
C ALA A 197 11.31 13.42 6.57
N ASN A 198 11.37 12.90 5.35
CA ASN A 198 10.55 13.36 4.22
C ASN A 198 9.34 12.44 3.95
N TRP A 199 8.88 11.71 4.96
CA TRP A 199 7.74 10.80 4.86
C TRP A 199 6.58 11.25 5.72
N LEU A 200 5.38 11.03 5.19
CA LEU A 200 4.13 11.04 5.94
C LEU A 200 3.62 9.61 6.10
N ARG A 201 3.04 9.32 7.25
CA ARG A 201 2.33 8.07 7.51
C ARG A 201 0.91 8.39 7.97
N LEU A 202 -0.06 8.02 7.15
CA LEU A 202 -1.48 8.07 7.49
C LEU A 202 -1.84 6.73 8.14
N SER A 203 -2.44 6.76 9.32
CA SER A 203 -2.64 5.56 10.14
C SER A 203 -4.04 5.47 10.69
N THR A 204 -4.59 4.27 10.60
CA THR A 204 -5.80 3.81 11.30
C THR A 204 -5.53 2.44 11.92
N ASP A 205 -6.51 1.86 12.61
CA ASP A 205 -6.42 0.50 13.11
C ASP A 205 -6.43 -0.56 11.98
N HIS A 206 -6.80 -0.14 10.76
CA HIS A 206 -6.91 -1.02 9.60
C HIS A 206 -5.65 -1.05 8.72
N GLY A 207 -4.69 -0.15 8.95
CA GLY A 207 -3.44 -0.13 8.22
C GLY A 207 -2.84 1.27 8.09
N HIS A 208 -1.76 1.33 7.31
CA HIS A 208 -0.99 2.56 7.15
C HIS A 208 -0.74 2.83 5.67
N VAL A 209 -0.77 4.11 5.31
CA VAL A 209 -0.24 4.59 4.03
C VAL A 209 1.00 5.43 4.30
N LEU A 210 2.09 5.06 3.66
CA LEU A 210 3.38 5.76 3.72
C LEU A 210 3.56 6.52 2.41
N SER A 211 3.68 7.83 2.47
CA SER A 211 3.83 8.71 1.31
C SER A 211 5.04 9.61 1.46
N LYS A 212 5.84 9.73 0.41
CA LYS A 212 6.82 10.81 0.38
C LYS A 212 6.09 12.14 0.29
N ARG A 213 6.60 13.15 1.01
CA ARG A 213 6.08 14.52 0.90
C ARG A 213 6.45 15.11 -0.46
N SER A 214 5.55 15.92 -1.01
CA SER A 214 5.94 16.83 -2.07
C SER A 214 6.99 17.83 -1.55
N ALA A 215 7.90 18.28 -2.43
CA ALA A 215 8.77 19.39 -2.07
C ALA A 215 7.88 20.60 -1.72
N ARG A 216 8.13 21.21 -0.55
CA ARG A 216 7.52 22.50 -0.23
C ARG A 216 8.07 23.51 -1.23
N GLY A 217 7.20 24.12 -2.02
CA GLY A 217 7.54 25.20 -2.94
C GLY A 217 8.02 26.45 -2.22
#